data_356df7337939c18a1c9e64e61e9cccfd
#
_entry.id   356df7337939c18a1c9e64e61e9cccfd
#
_cell.length_a   1.000
_cell.length_b   1.000
_cell.length_c   1.000
_cell.angle_alpha   90.00
_cell.angle_beta   90.00
_cell.angle_gamma   90.00
#
_symmetry.space_group_name_H-M   'P 1'
#
loop_
_entity.id
_entity.type
_entity.pdbx_description
1 polymer ?
#
loop_
_entity_poly.entity_id
_entity_poly.type
_entity_poly.pdbx_seq_one_letter_code
_entity_poly.pdbx_strand_id
1 'polypeptide(L)'
;NFLLHRIEPLKPYVMPVNPFEQHKNAAGSVAGFKSALKHLQQGHGLGIFPAGEVSTYRDGKLLVDRPWEVAAMKLIKKAEVPVVPIYFHAQNSPLFYRLASISDTLRTAKLPSELLTQKQRVIRVRIGRPISVADQQEHQSLESFTKFLRKKTYVLASPYQKKPLLDQIPKTIKLPKAPKSIEGPVAPERMAQEVAQLRGGSSRLLESKNYEVFLSTADKIPYVLKEIGRLREITFREVGEGTNNATDIDQFDAYYHHL
;
A
#
# COMPACT_ATOMS: atom_id res chain seq x y z
N ASN A 1 1.40 11.74 -22.98
CA ASN A 1 0.66 12.90 -22.44
C ASN A 1 0.65 14.00 -23.49
N PHE A 2 -0.53 14.36 -23.98
CA PHE A 2 -0.75 15.34 -25.05
C PHE A 2 -0.10 16.72 -24.74
N LEU A 3 -0.14 17.17 -23.50
CA LEU A 3 0.45 18.45 -23.09
C LEU A 3 1.98 18.42 -23.14
N LEU A 4 2.60 17.37 -22.64
CA LEU A 4 4.06 17.24 -22.61
C LEU A 4 4.64 17.09 -24.03
N HIS A 5 3.91 16.46 -24.94
CA HIS A 5 4.33 16.31 -26.33
C HIS A 5 4.32 17.62 -27.12
N ARG A 6 3.62 18.66 -26.63
CA ARG A 6 3.65 20.00 -27.22
C ARG A 6 4.85 20.86 -26.81
N ILE A 7 5.59 20.40 -25.79
CA ILE A 7 6.79 21.09 -25.32
C ILE A 7 7.98 20.54 -26.10
N GLU A 8 8.48 21.31 -27.10
CA GLU A 8 9.53 20.87 -28.02
C GLU A 8 10.74 20.20 -27.34
N PRO A 9 11.34 20.77 -26.26
CA PRO A 9 12.47 20.14 -25.60
C PRO A 9 12.15 18.78 -24.95
N LEU A 10 10.88 18.47 -24.66
CA LEU A 10 10.47 17.22 -24.01
C LEU A 10 10.04 16.13 -25.03
N LYS A 11 9.79 16.48 -26.28
CA LYS A 11 9.35 15.53 -27.31
C LYS A 11 10.22 14.27 -27.41
N PRO A 12 11.57 14.35 -27.40
CA PRO A 12 12.41 13.16 -27.52
C PRO A 12 12.30 12.22 -26.33
N TYR A 13 11.85 12.72 -25.17
CA TYR A 13 11.79 12.00 -23.92
C TYR A 13 10.39 11.50 -23.55
N VAL A 14 9.38 11.82 -24.37
CA VAL A 14 7.98 11.49 -24.09
C VAL A 14 7.43 10.56 -25.15
N MET A 15 7.05 9.36 -24.76
CA MET A 15 6.29 8.47 -25.64
C MET A 15 4.80 8.85 -25.58
N PRO A 16 4.18 9.30 -26.68
CA PRO A 16 2.77 9.65 -26.70
C PRO A 16 1.93 8.37 -26.59
N VAL A 17 1.12 8.30 -25.56
CA VAL A 17 0.04 7.31 -25.41
C VAL A 17 -1.26 8.08 -25.49
N ASN A 18 -2.25 7.60 -26.23
CA ASN A 18 -3.56 8.21 -26.26
C ASN A 18 -4.32 7.76 -24.98
N PRO A 19 -4.57 8.64 -23.99
CA PRO A 19 -5.27 8.28 -22.78
C PRO A 19 -6.79 8.16 -22.97
N PHE A 20 -7.29 8.61 -24.13
CA PHE A 20 -8.72 8.64 -24.44
C PHE A 20 -9.08 7.43 -25.32
N GLU A 21 -9.26 6.26 -24.72
CA GLU A 21 -9.73 5.05 -25.41
C GLU A 21 -11.12 5.21 -26.08
N GLN A 22 -11.85 6.28 -25.74
CA GLN A 22 -13.17 6.56 -26.32
C GLN A 22 -13.12 7.00 -27.78
N HIS A 23 -11.98 7.40 -28.31
CA HIS A 23 -11.81 7.73 -29.74
C HIS A 23 -10.92 6.70 -30.43
N LYS A 24 -11.53 5.65 -30.89
CA LYS A 24 -11.26 4.63 -31.92
C LYS A 24 -9.96 4.69 -32.74
N ASN A 25 -8.80 5.01 -32.17
CA ASN A 25 -7.51 4.74 -32.80
C ASN A 25 -6.73 3.67 -32.03
N ALA A 26 -7.25 2.46 -32.06
CA ALA A 26 -6.57 1.27 -31.51
C ALA A 26 -5.14 1.11 -32.09
N ALA A 27 -4.93 1.52 -33.34
CA ALA A 27 -3.62 1.47 -34.01
C ALA A 27 -2.56 2.35 -33.33
N GLY A 28 -2.91 3.56 -32.86
CA GLY A 28 -1.99 4.45 -32.16
C GLY A 28 -1.59 3.93 -30.78
N SER A 29 -2.51 3.34 -30.05
CA SER A 29 -2.23 2.74 -28.74
C SER A 29 -1.36 1.49 -28.85
N VAL A 30 -1.57 0.65 -29.87
CA VAL A 30 -0.74 -0.53 -30.14
C VAL A 30 0.68 -0.12 -30.56
N ALA A 31 0.83 0.90 -31.40
CA ALA A 31 2.15 1.40 -31.82
C ALA A 31 2.95 1.96 -30.62
N GLY A 32 2.31 2.75 -29.76
CA GLY A 32 2.93 3.26 -28.51
C GLY A 32 3.35 2.15 -27.56
N PHE A 33 2.51 1.12 -27.39
CA PHE A 33 2.83 -0.05 -26.58
C PHE A 33 4.05 -0.81 -27.13
N LYS A 34 4.08 -1.09 -28.44
CA LYS A 34 5.21 -1.77 -29.10
C LYS A 34 6.50 -0.96 -28.98
N SER A 35 6.43 0.36 -29.18
CA SER A 35 7.57 1.26 -29.05
C SER A 35 8.13 1.27 -27.63
N ALA A 36 7.26 1.36 -26.63
CA ALA A 36 7.66 1.31 -25.21
C ALA A 36 8.30 -0.03 -24.84
N LEU A 37 7.73 -1.14 -25.30
CA LEU A 37 8.29 -2.48 -25.06
C LEU A 37 9.67 -2.64 -25.72
N LYS A 38 9.82 -2.21 -26.98
CA LYS A 38 11.11 -2.22 -27.69
C LYS A 38 12.17 -1.38 -26.96
N HIS A 39 11.80 -0.21 -26.47
CA HIS A 39 12.67 0.67 -25.70
C HIS A 39 13.20 0.00 -24.43
N LEU A 40 12.32 -0.67 -23.67
CA LEU A 40 12.69 -1.45 -22.48
C LEU A 40 13.58 -2.65 -22.82
N GLN A 41 13.30 -3.37 -23.91
CA GLN A 41 14.09 -4.49 -24.38
C GLN A 41 15.50 -4.08 -24.86
N GLN A 42 15.67 -2.83 -25.26
CA GLN A 42 16.98 -2.25 -25.57
C GLN A 42 17.79 -1.83 -24.34
N GLY A 43 17.29 -2.10 -23.14
CA GLY A 43 17.96 -1.76 -21.88
C GLY A 43 17.74 -0.32 -21.42
N HIS A 44 16.83 0.41 -22.02
CA HIS A 44 16.53 1.78 -21.63
C HIS A 44 15.47 1.84 -20.52
N GLY A 45 15.56 2.87 -19.68
CA GLY A 45 14.58 3.12 -18.63
C GLY A 45 13.31 3.79 -19.15
N LEU A 46 12.15 3.42 -18.61
CA LEU A 46 10.85 4.02 -18.93
C LEU A 46 10.12 4.46 -17.65
N GLY A 47 9.80 5.75 -17.57
CA GLY A 47 8.94 6.29 -16.50
C GLY A 47 7.47 6.17 -16.88
N ILE A 48 6.66 5.59 -15.98
CA ILE A 48 5.22 5.40 -16.20
C ILE A 48 4.45 5.99 -15.01
N PHE A 49 3.42 6.80 -15.32
CA PHE A 49 2.40 7.21 -14.36
C PHE A 49 1.13 6.39 -14.64
N PRO A 50 0.96 5.26 -13.93
CA PRO A 50 0.02 4.24 -14.37
C PRO A 50 -1.46 4.61 -14.21
N ALA A 51 -1.78 5.64 -13.42
CA ALA A 51 -3.15 6.16 -13.32
C ALA A 51 -3.59 6.97 -14.55
N GLY A 52 -2.64 7.40 -15.41
CA GLY A 52 -2.92 8.19 -16.61
C GLY A 52 -3.43 9.60 -16.33
N GLU A 53 -3.89 9.88 -15.14
CA GLU A 53 -4.48 11.15 -14.70
C GLU A 53 -3.91 11.62 -13.36
N VAL A 54 -4.15 12.89 -13.07
CA VAL A 54 -3.75 13.50 -11.79
C VAL A 54 -4.65 12.99 -10.67
N SER A 55 -4.04 12.71 -9.50
CA SER A 55 -4.73 12.30 -8.28
C SER A 55 -5.85 13.26 -7.89
N THR A 56 -6.92 12.73 -7.31
CA THR A 56 -8.09 13.50 -6.86
C THR A 56 -8.39 13.23 -5.39
N TYR A 57 -9.15 14.10 -4.74
CA TYR A 57 -9.61 13.84 -3.38
C TYR A 57 -10.72 12.79 -3.39
N ARG A 58 -10.57 11.74 -2.56
CA ARG A 58 -11.65 10.84 -2.19
C ARG A 58 -12.24 11.32 -0.87
N ASP A 59 -13.57 11.45 -0.83
CA ASP A 59 -14.32 11.88 0.35
C ASP A 59 -13.82 13.21 0.94
N GLY A 60 -13.27 14.08 0.09
CA GLY A 60 -12.76 15.39 0.47
C GLY A 60 -11.52 15.43 1.35
N LYS A 61 -10.97 14.26 1.72
CA LYS A 61 -9.89 14.15 2.73
C LYS A 61 -8.61 13.52 2.22
N LEU A 62 -8.70 12.46 1.41
CA LEU A 62 -7.55 11.69 0.99
C LEU A 62 -7.25 11.88 -0.49
N LEU A 63 -6.05 12.37 -0.80
CA LEU A 63 -5.58 12.48 -2.18
C LEU A 63 -5.15 11.10 -2.67
N VAL A 64 -5.83 10.59 -3.70
CA VAL A 64 -5.59 9.27 -4.26
C VAL A 64 -5.57 9.30 -5.78
N ASP A 65 -4.78 8.42 -6.38
CA ASP A 65 -4.84 8.16 -7.80
C ASP A 65 -6.13 7.43 -8.18
N ARG A 66 -6.58 7.67 -9.39
CA ARG A 66 -7.57 6.80 -10.04
C ARG A 66 -7.04 5.37 -10.13
N PRO A 67 -7.92 4.38 -10.41
CA PRO A 67 -7.46 3.04 -10.72
C PRO A 67 -6.36 3.07 -11.78
N TRP A 68 -5.34 2.24 -11.60
CA TRP A 68 -4.24 2.16 -12.55
C TRP A 68 -4.70 1.51 -13.85
N GLU A 69 -4.28 2.06 -14.96
CA GLU A 69 -4.69 1.66 -16.30
C GLU A 69 -4.21 0.23 -16.64
N VAL A 70 -5.13 -0.58 -17.13
CA VAL A 70 -4.90 -1.97 -17.53
C VAL A 70 -3.77 -2.07 -18.58
N ALA A 71 -3.73 -1.13 -19.55
CA ALA A 71 -2.71 -1.11 -20.58
C ALA A 71 -1.31 -0.88 -20.01
N ALA A 72 -1.17 0.02 -19.03
CA ALA A 72 0.10 0.27 -18.35
C ALA A 72 0.56 -0.98 -17.59
N MET A 73 -0.34 -1.65 -16.87
CA MET A 73 -0.02 -2.86 -16.13
C MET A 73 0.35 -4.03 -17.03
N LYS A 74 -0.33 -4.20 -18.17
CA LYS A 74 0.04 -5.18 -19.19
C LYS A 74 1.42 -4.91 -19.79
N LEU A 75 1.77 -3.66 -20.03
CA LEU A 75 3.09 -3.27 -20.54
C LEU A 75 4.18 -3.68 -19.54
N ILE A 76 4.04 -3.29 -18.27
CA ILE A 76 5.01 -3.59 -17.22
C ILE A 76 5.18 -5.12 -17.07
N LYS A 77 4.08 -5.84 -16.98
CA LYS A 77 4.12 -7.31 -16.83
C LYS A 77 4.77 -8.02 -18.02
N LYS A 78 4.52 -7.52 -19.25
CA LYS A 78 5.07 -8.10 -20.49
C LYS A 78 6.53 -7.71 -20.72
N ALA A 79 6.98 -6.61 -20.16
CA ALA A 79 8.36 -6.14 -20.35
C ALA A 79 9.39 -7.04 -19.63
N GLU A 80 8.98 -7.71 -18.55
CA GLU A 80 9.86 -8.59 -17.75
C GLU A 80 11.16 -7.90 -17.33
N VAL A 81 11.04 -6.65 -16.86
CA VAL A 81 12.17 -5.86 -16.38
C VAL A 81 11.95 -5.48 -14.92
N PRO A 82 13.01 -5.21 -14.13
CA PRO A 82 12.86 -4.73 -12.77
C PRO A 82 12.04 -3.43 -12.70
N VAL A 83 11.18 -3.31 -11.69
CA VAL A 83 10.34 -2.11 -11.46
C VAL A 83 10.83 -1.37 -10.24
N VAL A 84 11.11 -0.07 -10.38
CA VAL A 84 11.46 0.81 -9.27
C VAL A 84 10.23 1.66 -8.93
N PRO A 85 9.57 1.44 -7.77
CA PRO A 85 8.46 2.28 -7.36
C PRO A 85 8.98 3.65 -6.91
N ILE A 86 8.35 4.72 -7.39
CA ILE A 86 8.71 6.09 -7.05
C ILE A 86 7.45 6.82 -6.57
N TYR A 87 7.53 7.45 -5.42
CA TYR A 87 6.45 8.26 -4.86
C TYR A 87 6.84 9.74 -4.83
N PHE A 88 6.02 10.58 -5.43
CA PHE A 88 6.16 12.03 -5.41
C PHE A 88 5.21 12.62 -4.37
N HIS A 89 5.77 13.25 -3.34
CA HIS A 89 4.97 14.00 -2.38
C HIS A 89 4.77 15.43 -2.89
N ALA A 90 3.82 15.58 -3.80
CA ALA A 90 3.45 16.84 -4.41
C ALA A 90 1.93 16.98 -4.50
N GLN A 91 1.45 18.21 -4.43
CA GLN A 91 0.04 18.54 -4.55
C GLN A 91 -0.11 19.76 -5.44
N ASN A 92 -1.18 19.78 -6.23
CA ASN A 92 -1.58 20.96 -6.99
C ASN A 92 -2.21 22.01 -6.07
N SER A 93 -2.56 23.16 -6.64
CA SER A 93 -3.19 24.23 -5.87
C SER A 93 -4.58 23.83 -5.36
N PRO A 94 -5.08 24.43 -4.25
CA PRO A 94 -6.45 24.22 -3.80
C PRO A 94 -7.49 24.55 -4.87
N LEU A 95 -7.21 25.55 -5.71
CA LEU A 95 -8.07 25.93 -6.82
C LEU A 95 -8.18 24.80 -7.86
N PHE A 96 -7.07 24.13 -8.15
CA PHE A 96 -7.08 22.98 -9.06
C PHE A 96 -8.07 21.89 -8.59
N TYR A 97 -8.04 21.54 -7.31
CA TYR A 97 -8.92 20.51 -6.75
C TYR A 97 -10.39 20.97 -6.66
N ARG A 98 -10.64 22.26 -6.41
CA ARG A 98 -12.01 22.82 -6.48
C ARG A 98 -12.58 22.74 -7.90
N LEU A 99 -11.80 23.08 -8.92
CA LEU A 99 -12.23 22.94 -10.31
C LEU A 99 -12.42 21.48 -10.70
N ALA A 100 -11.59 20.59 -10.17
CA ALA A 100 -11.71 19.14 -10.37
C ALA A 100 -13.02 18.56 -9.81
N SER A 101 -13.58 19.15 -8.75
CA SER A 101 -14.87 18.72 -8.18
C SER A 101 -16.07 19.20 -9.00
N ILE A 102 -15.89 20.19 -9.90
CA ILE A 102 -16.95 20.75 -10.74
C ILE A 102 -16.94 20.11 -12.12
N SER A 103 -15.77 20.02 -12.77
CA SER A 103 -15.64 19.51 -14.13
C SER A 103 -14.22 19.02 -14.45
N ASP A 104 -14.12 17.84 -15.05
CA ASP A 104 -12.86 17.30 -15.57
C ASP A 104 -12.24 18.20 -16.65
N THR A 105 -13.06 18.88 -17.45
CA THR A 105 -12.59 19.82 -18.47
C THR A 105 -11.92 21.04 -17.84
N LEU A 106 -12.52 21.65 -16.82
CA LEU A 106 -11.95 22.79 -16.09
C LEU A 106 -10.65 22.40 -15.38
N ARG A 107 -10.61 21.20 -14.78
CA ARG A 107 -9.40 20.63 -14.20
C ARG A 107 -8.28 20.51 -15.23
N THR A 108 -8.57 19.96 -16.40
CA THR A 108 -7.60 19.77 -17.47
C THR A 108 -7.08 21.10 -18.00
N ALA A 109 -7.96 22.10 -18.19
CA ALA A 109 -7.60 23.44 -18.61
C ALA A 109 -6.67 24.15 -17.60
N LYS A 110 -6.79 23.83 -16.30
CA LYS A 110 -5.95 24.41 -15.24
C LYS A 110 -4.54 23.82 -15.19
N LEU A 111 -4.30 22.59 -15.69
CA LEU A 111 -3.01 21.89 -15.58
C LEU A 111 -1.80 22.70 -16.07
N PRO A 112 -1.82 23.39 -17.21
CA PRO A 112 -0.65 24.17 -17.66
C PRO A 112 -0.23 25.24 -16.66
N SER A 113 -1.19 25.91 -16.02
CA SER A 113 -0.88 26.92 -15.02
C SER A 113 -0.36 26.35 -13.70
N GLU A 114 -0.71 25.11 -13.36
CA GLU A 114 -0.15 24.41 -12.18
C GLU A 114 1.36 24.18 -12.33
N LEU A 115 1.83 23.89 -13.54
CA LEU A 115 3.26 23.75 -13.82
C LEU A 115 4.03 25.04 -13.46
N LEU A 116 3.45 26.19 -13.75
CA LEU A 116 4.05 27.50 -13.44
C LEU A 116 3.99 27.83 -11.94
N THR A 117 2.92 27.44 -11.25
CA THR A 117 2.76 27.71 -9.81
C THR A 117 3.69 26.86 -8.92
N GLN A 118 4.24 25.77 -9.45
CA GLN A 118 5.18 24.90 -8.72
C GLN A 118 6.64 25.39 -8.76
N LYS A 119 6.94 26.48 -9.45
CA LYS A 119 8.30 26.98 -9.77
C LYS A 119 9.24 27.16 -8.58
N GLN A 120 8.71 27.32 -7.36
CA GLN A 120 9.51 27.51 -6.14
C GLN A 120 9.25 26.46 -5.07
N ARG A 121 8.50 25.40 -5.36
CA ARG A 121 8.19 24.37 -4.38
C ARG A 121 9.19 23.24 -4.38
N VAL A 122 9.61 22.82 -3.21
CA VAL A 122 10.41 21.61 -3.04
C VAL A 122 9.51 20.39 -3.19
N ILE A 123 9.74 19.61 -4.23
CA ILE A 123 9.06 18.34 -4.44
C ILE A 123 9.88 17.24 -3.75
N ARG A 124 9.30 16.59 -2.76
CA ARG A 124 9.93 15.48 -2.08
C ARG A 124 9.63 14.19 -2.82
N VAL A 125 10.67 13.43 -3.12
CA VAL A 125 10.55 12.15 -3.85
C VAL A 125 11.09 11.03 -2.99
N ARG A 126 10.42 9.89 -3.00
CA ARG A 126 10.94 8.66 -2.40
C ARG A 126 11.03 7.57 -3.45
N ILE A 127 12.20 6.96 -3.50
CA ILE A 127 12.50 5.86 -4.42
C ILE A 127 12.55 4.60 -3.57
N GLY A 128 11.75 3.60 -3.94
CA GLY A 128 11.72 2.30 -3.29
C GLY A 128 12.81 1.37 -3.80
N ARG A 129 12.91 0.21 -3.18
CA ARG A 129 13.80 -0.85 -3.67
C ARG A 129 13.29 -1.38 -5.00
N PRO A 130 14.18 -1.72 -5.93
CA PRO A 130 13.80 -2.40 -7.17
C PRO A 130 13.04 -3.71 -6.85
N ILE A 131 11.95 -3.93 -7.55
CA ILE A 131 11.15 -5.15 -7.51
C ILE A 131 11.67 -6.04 -8.63
N SER A 132 12.19 -7.20 -8.29
CA SER A 132 12.75 -8.15 -9.26
C SER A 132 11.66 -8.73 -10.17
N VAL A 133 12.06 -9.30 -11.31
CA VAL A 133 11.13 -10.02 -12.19
C VAL A 133 10.54 -11.23 -11.48
N ALA A 134 11.34 -11.92 -10.66
CA ALA A 134 10.88 -13.06 -9.85
C ALA A 134 9.74 -12.66 -8.90
N ASP A 135 9.91 -11.56 -8.12
CA ASP A 135 8.85 -11.06 -7.23
C ASP A 135 7.58 -10.69 -8.00
N GLN A 136 7.74 -10.17 -9.22
CA GLN A 136 6.60 -9.81 -10.08
C GLN A 136 5.83 -11.04 -10.57
N GLN A 137 6.53 -12.14 -10.88
CA GLN A 137 5.95 -13.39 -11.38
C GLN A 137 5.14 -14.15 -10.33
N GLU A 138 5.36 -13.93 -9.04
CA GLU A 138 4.53 -14.47 -7.96
C GLU A 138 3.05 -14.03 -8.09
N HIS A 139 2.81 -12.89 -8.77
CA HIS A 139 1.48 -12.34 -8.98
C HIS A 139 0.92 -12.71 -10.36
N GLN A 140 0.26 -13.87 -10.46
CA GLN A 140 -0.20 -14.44 -11.74
C GLN A 140 -1.29 -13.58 -12.41
N SER A 141 -2.32 -13.14 -11.66
CA SER A 141 -3.38 -12.32 -12.21
C SER A 141 -2.94 -10.85 -12.35
N LEU A 142 -3.44 -10.17 -13.39
CA LEU A 142 -3.16 -8.75 -13.60
C LEU A 142 -3.68 -7.88 -12.43
N GLU A 143 -4.77 -8.29 -11.81
CA GLU A 143 -5.36 -7.60 -10.66
C GLU A 143 -4.45 -7.71 -9.43
N SER A 144 -3.98 -8.92 -9.08
CA SER A 144 -3.02 -9.15 -7.99
C SER A 144 -1.74 -8.37 -8.22
N PHE A 145 -1.19 -8.42 -9.43
CA PHE A 145 -0.02 -7.66 -9.84
C PHE A 145 -0.19 -6.15 -9.67
N THR A 146 -1.33 -5.62 -10.12
CA THR A 146 -1.65 -4.19 -9.98
C THR A 146 -1.74 -3.78 -8.51
N LYS A 147 -2.44 -4.56 -7.68
CA LYS A 147 -2.56 -4.33 -6.23
C LYS A 147 -1.18 -4.35 -5.55
N PHE A 148 -0.34 -5.29 -5.92
CA PHE A 148 1.02 -5.41 -5.39
C PHE A 148 1.88 -4.19 -5.71
N LEU A 149 2.01 -3.80 -6.98
CA LEU A 149 2.80 -2.64 -7.37
C LEU A 149 2.27 -1.34 -6.76
N ARG A 150 0.96 -1.18 -6.75
CA ARG A 150 0.30 -0.02 -6.13
C ARG A 150 0.61 0.05 -4.63
N LYS A 151 0.49 -1.07 -3.91
CA LYS A 151 0.85 -1.15 -2.50
C LYS A 151 2.31 -0.78 -2.25
N LYS A 152 3.25 -1.36 -3.03
CA LYS A 152 4.69 -1.05 -2.93
C LYS A 152 4.98 0.44 -3.15
N THR A 153 4.26 1.09 -4.07
CA THR A 153 4.41 2.53 -4.34
C THR A 153 3.84 3.37 -3.20
N TYR A 154 2.63 3.06 -2.71
CA TYR A 154 1.97 3.87 -1.68
C TYR A 154 2.58 3.71 -0.28
N VAL A 155 3.21 2.60 0.04
CA VAL A 155 3.98 2.45 1.29
C VAL A 155 5.08 3.51 1.39
N LEU A 156 5.62 3.98 0.27
CA LEU A 156 6.60 5.08 0.27
C LEU A 156 6.02 6.42 0.73
N ALA A 157 4.69 6.56 0.74
CA ALA A 157 3.99 7.75 1.24
C ALA A 157 3.95 7.83 2.77
N SER A 158 4.19 6.72 3.48
CA SER A 158 3.97 6.62 4.93
C SER A 158 4.61 7.73 5.78
N PRO A 159 5.82 8.25 5.51
CA PRO A 159 6.39 9.35 6.30
C PRO A 159 5.72 10.70 6.06
N TYR A 160 4.96 10.83 4.98
CA TYR A 160 4.25 12.08 4.62
C TYR A 160 2.78 12.04 5.00
N GLN A 161 2.24 10.85 5.26
CA GLN A 161 0.91 10.75 5.80
C GLN A 161 0.97 11.24 7.25
N LYS A 162 0.39 12.42 7.49
CA LYS A 162 0.06 12.79 8.86
C LYS A 162 -0.76 11.63 9.38
N LYS A 163 -0.25 10.93 10.40
CA LYS A 163 -1.08 9.97 11.14
C LYS A 163 -2.36 10.73 11.47
N PRO A 164 -3.55 10.24 11.15
CA PRO A 164 -4.79 10.90 11.52
C PRO A 164 -5.04 10.69 13.01
N LEU A 165 -4.06 11.07 13.85
CA LEU A 165 -4.13 10.88 15.30
C LEU A 165 -4.85 12.03 16.00
N LEU A 166 -5.14 13.13 15.29
CA LEU A 166 -5.71 14.32 15.94
C LEU A 166 -7.08 14.74 15.39
N ASP A 167 -7.50 14.29 14.22
CA ASP A 167 -8.83 14.65 13.68
C ASP A 167 -9.94 13.65 14.01
N GLN A 168 -9.61 12.53 14.66
CA GLN A 168 -10.59 11.55 15.18
C GLN A 168 -10.69 11.55 16.70
N ILE A 169 -10.10 12.51 17.39
CA ILE A 169 -10.48 12.75 18.77
C ILE A 169 -11.88 13.40 18.68
N PRO A 170 -12.95 12.69 19.02
CA PRO A 170 -14.24 13.34 19.26
C PRO A 170 -13.94 14.44 20.28
N LYS A 171 -14.51 15.64 20.11
CA LYS A 171 -14.32 16.82 20.98
C LYS A 171 -14.75 16.59 22.45
N THR A 172 -15.03 15.40 22.81
CA THR A 172 -15.07 14.92 24.20
C THR A 172 -13.71 14.29 24.47
N ILE A 173 -12.85 15.04 25.15
CA ILE A 173 -11.65 14.50 25.81
C ILE A 173 -12.17 13.44 26.80
N LYS A 174 -12.27 12.20 26.35
CA LYS A 174 -12.31 11.08 27.29
C LYS A 174 -10.89 11.03 27.84
N LEU A 175 -10.73 11.45 29.09
CA LEU A 175 -9.51 11.20 29.86
C LEU A 175 -9.04 9.78 29.58
N PRO A 176 -7.73 9.55 29.38
CA PRO A 176 -7.21 8.21 29.21
C PRO A 176 -7.80 7.35 30.31
N LYS A 177 -8.51 6.29 29.96
CA LYS A 177 -9.01 5.35 30.94
C LYS A 177 -7.78 4.82 31.69
N ALA A 178 -7.81 4.87 33.00
CA ALA A 178 -6.79 4.25 33.82
C ALA A 178 -6.56 2.82 33.31
N PRO A 179 -5.29 2.39 33.12
CA PRO A 179 -5.01 1.06 32.63
C PRO A 179 -5.70 0.03 33.53
N LYS A 180 -6.42 -0.88 32.92
CA LYS A 180 -7.02 -2.01 33.69
C LYS A 180 -5.90 -2.83 34.27
N SER A 181 -6.13 -3.45 35.40
CA SER A 181 -5.20 -4.46 35.94
C SER A 181 -5.05 -5.58 34.91
N ILE A 182 -3.81 -5.99 34.65
CA ILE A 182 -3.53 -7.14 33.78
C ILE A 182 -4.10 -8.40 34.44
N GLU A 183 -4.69 -9.28 33.64
CA GLU A 183 -5.18 -10.58 34.14
C GLU A 183 -4.06 -11.40 34.78
N GLY A 184 -4.44 -12.28 35.72
CA GLY A 184 -3.52 -13.25 36.26
C GLY A 184 -3.05 -14.28 35.22
N PRO A 185 -1.92 -14.95 35.45
CA PRO A 185 -1.41 -15.98 34.57
C PRO A 185 -2.40 -17.13 34.41
N VAL A 186 -2.48 -17.72 33.24
CA VAL A 186 -3.27 -18.93 33.00
C VAL A 186 -2.60 -20.13 33.68
N ALA A 187 -3.41 -21.01 34.27
CA ALA A 187 -2.91 -22.22 34.92
C ALA A 187 -2.07 -23.08 33.94
N PRO A 188 -0.80 -23.39 34.28
CA PRO A 188 0.10 -24.12 33.38
C PRO A 188 -0.46 -25.46 32.90
N GLU A 189 -1.26 -26.14 33.72
CA GLU A 189 -1.84 -27.44 33.40
C GLU A 189 -2.81 -27.35 32.21
N ARG A 190 -3.56 -26.25 32.09
CA ARG A 190 -4.50 -26.05 30.99
C ARG A 190 -3.76 -25.78 29.68
N MET A 191 -2.71 -24.97 29.72
CA MET A 191 -1.85 -24.74 28.55
C MET A 191 -1.13 -26.02 28.13
N ALA A 192 -0.63 -26.82 29.11
CA ALA A 192 0.03 -28.09 28.81
C ALA A 192 -0.92 -29.09 28.12
N GLN A 193 -2.20 -29.11 28.49
CA GLN A 193 -3.22 -29.95 27.86
C GLN A 193 -3.42 -29.54 26.38
N GLU A 194 -3.53 -28.25 26.07
CA GLU A 194 -3.66 -27.77 24.71
C GLU A 194 -2.42 -28.11 23.89
N VAL A 195 -1.22 -27.88 24.40
CA VAL A 195 0.03 -28.24 23.74
C VAL A 195 0.15 -29.73 23.48
N ALA A 196 -0.28 -30.58 24.46
CA ALA A 196 -0.29 -32.02 24.26
C ALA A 196 -1.22 -32.46 23.12
N GLN A 197 -2.38 -31.79 22.95
CA GLN A 197 -3.30 -32.05 21.86
C GLN A 197 -2.66 -31.62 20.50
N LEU A 198 -1.94 -30.50 20.46
CA LEU A 198 -1.22 -30.08 19.26
C LEU A 198 -0.12 -31.04 18.83
N ARG A 199 0.58 -31.65 19.80
CA ARG A 199 1.61 -32.67 19.55
C ARG A 199 1.05 -33.93 18.89
N GLY A 200 -0.18 -34.30 19.21
CA GLY A 200 -0.86 -35.45 18.62
C GLY A 200 -1.40 -35.24 17.21
N GLY A 201 -1.36 -34.00 16.69
CA GLY A 201 -1.92 -33.60 15.41
C GLY A 201 -0.89 -33.16 14.38
N SER A 202 -1.38 -32.60 13.26
CA SER A 202 -0.56 -32.05 12.17
C SER A 202 -0.14 -30.59 12.39
N SER A 203 -0.30 -30.07 13.60
CA SER A 203 -0.05 -28.65 13.91
C SER A 203 1.41 -28.32 14.17
N ARG A 204 2.26 -29.31 14.38
CA ARG A 204 3.69 -29.11 14.62
C ARG A 204 4.41 -28.82 13.31
N LEU A 205 5.05 -27.66 13.20
CA LEU A 205 5.80 -27.25 12.02
C LEU A 205 7.26 -27.71 12.06
N LEU A 206 7.91 -27.54 13.19
CA LEU A 206 9.30 -27.92 13.36
C LEU A 206 9.65 -28.18 14.84
N GLU A 207 10.75 -28.89 15.04
CA GLU A 207 11.39 -29.08 16.32
C GLU A 207 12.87 -28.67 16.17
N SER A 208 13.38 -27.87 17.08
CA SER A 208 14.77 -27.42 17.08
C SER A 208 15.28 -27.35 18.51
N LYS A 209 16.31 -28.15 18.82
CA LYS A 209 16.89 -28.26 20.16
C LYS A 209 15.81 -28.64 21.19
N ASN A 210 15.47 -27.70 22.08
CA ASN A 210 14.47 -27.84 23.15
C ASN A 210 13.17 -27.08 22.87
N TYR A 211 12.96 -26.62 21.65
CA TYR A 211 11.75 -25.90 21.22
C TYR A 211 10.96 -26.72 20.21
N GLU A 212 9.67 -26.70 20.35
CA GLU A 212 8.70 -27.16 19.35
C GLU A 212 7.88 -25.98 18.85
N VAL A 213 7.68 -25.87 17.55
CA VAL A 213 6.90 -24.79 16.95
C VAL A 213 5.60 -25.34 16.37
N PHE A 214 4.49 -24.79 16.80
CA PHE A 214 3.16 -25.18 16.38
C PHE A 214 2.47 -24.03 15.65
N LEU A 215 1.64 -24.36 14.65
CA LEU A 215 0.72 -23.42 14.01
C LEU A 215 -0.70 -23.85 14.36
N SER A 216 -1.47 -22.96 14.96
CA SER A 216 -2.81 -23.28 15.41
C SER A 216 -3.80 -22.12 15.23
N THR A 217 -5.07 -22.46 15.19
CA THR A 217 -6.18 -21.49 15.23
C THR A 217 -6.61 -21.27 16.67
N ALA A 218 -7.22 -20.12 16.95
CA ALA A 218 -7.64 -19.68 18.28
C ALA A 218 -8.55 -20.70 19.01
N ASP A 219 -9.42 -21.38 18.28
CA ASP A 219 -10.37 -22.37 18.81
C ASP A 219 -9.69 -23.60 19.43
N LYS A 220 -8.48 -23.92 18.98
CA LYS A 220 -7.70 -25.06 19.48
C LYS A 220 -6.79 -24.74 20.66
N ILE A 221 -6.55 -23.45 20.90
CA ILE A 221 -5.60 -22.98 21.91
C ILE A 221 -6.16 -21.82 22.76
N PRO A 222 -7.41 -21.89 23.25
CA PRO A 222 -8.04 -20.78 23.95
C PRO A 222 -7.27 -20.33 25.20
N TYR A 223 -6.67 -21.25 25.96
CA TYR A 223 -5.89 -20.91 27.13
C TYR A 223 -4.49 -20.40 26.79
N VAL A 224 -3.81 -21.01 25.83
CA VAL A 224 -2.53 -20.53 25.35
C VAL A 224 -2.70 -19.14 24.71
N LEU A 225 -3.73 -18.91 23.89
CA LEU A 225 -4.02 -17.61 23.31
C LEU A 225 -4.28 -16.55 24.37
N LYS A 226 -5.01 -16.89 25.43
CA LYS A 226 -5.25 -15.98 26.56
C LYS A 226 -3.94 -15.57 27.24
N GLU A 227 -3.03 -16.51 27.44
CA GLU A 227 -1.72 -16.21 28.02
C GLU A 227 -0.84 -15.39 27.06
N ILE A 228 -0.86 -15.66 25.76
CA ILE A 228 -0.20 -14.85 24.74
C ILE A 228 -0.70 -13.40 24.84
N GLY A 229 -2.01 -13.17 24.86
CA GLY A 229 -2.59 -11.84 24.99
C GLY A 229 -2.20 -11.12 26.29
N ARG A 230 -2.09 -11.87 27.39
CA ARG A 230 -1.60 -11.35 28.67
C ARG A 230 -0.14 -10.90 28.59
N LEU A 231 0.72 -11.74 28.04
CA LEU A 231 2.15 -11.46 27.90
C LEU A 231 2.40 -10.31 26.89
N ARG A 232 1.65 -10.26 25.81
CA ARG A 232 1.66 -9.13 24.86
C ARG A 232 1.34 -7.81 25.56
N GLU A 233 0.28 -7.78 26.35
CA GLU A 233 -0.12 -6.57 27.09
C GLU A 233 0.95 -6.14 28.08
N ILE A 234 1.59 -7.07 28.81
CA ILE A 234 2.71 -6.76 29.72
C ILE A 234 3.84 -6.09 28.96
N THR A 235 4.32 -6.76 27.91
CA THR A 235 5.49 -6.31 27.12
C THR A 235 5.23 -4.97 26.45
N PHE A 236 4.06 -4.80 25.83
CA PHE A 236 3.73 -3.55 25.13
C PHE A 236 3.48 -2.38 26.09
N ARG A 237 2.97 -2.64 27.31
CA ARG A 237 2.89 -1.57 28.33
C ARG A 237 4.24 -1.06 28.76
N GLU A 238 5.24 -1.93 28.91
CA GLU A 238 6.58 -1.54 29.30
C GLU A 238 7.21 -0.55 28.32
N VAL A 239 6.86 -0.67 27.02
CA VAL A 239 7.35 0.24 25.97
C VAL A 239 6.36 1.34 25.62
N GLY A 240 5.25 1.48 26.36
CA GLY A 240 4.25 2.54 26.15
C GLY A 240 3.30 2.30 24.96
N GLU A 241 3.24 1.08 24.42
CA GLU A 241 2.40 0.68 23.28
C GLU A 241 1.25 -0.25 23.66
N GLY A 242 1.04 -0.52 24.96
CA GLY A 242 -0.02 -1.39 25.45
C GLY A 242 -1.42 -0.85 25.16
N THR A 243 -2.37 -1.77 25.06
CA THR A 243 -3.80 -1.44 24.81
C THR A 243 -4.49 -0.85 26.03
N ASN A 244 -3.89 -0.93 27.21
CA ASN A 244 -4.45 -0.61 28.52
C ASN A 244 -5.67 -1.47 28.92
N ASN A 245 -5.88 -2.60 28.26
CA ASN A 245 -6.86 -3.61 28.62
C ASN A 245 -6.25 -4.68 29.56
N ALA A 246 -7.05 -5.56 30.08
CA ALA A 246 -6.57 -6.67 30.93
C ALA A 246 -5.71 -7.67 30.13
N THR A 247 -5.96 -7.80 28.83
CA THR A 247 -5.21 -8.62 27.86
C THR A 247 -5.20 -7.91 26.51
N ASP A 248 -4.19 -8.13 25.69
CA ASP A 248 -4.09 -7.67 24.31
C ASP A 248 -4.61 -8.78 23.37
N ILE A 249 -5.92 -8.95 23.36
CA ILE A 249 -6.65 -9.82 22.42
C ILE A 249 -7.74 -9.00 21.76
N ASP A 250 -7.86 -9.12 20.43
CA ASP A 250 -8.89 -8.44 19.65
C ASP A 250 -9.71 -9.40 18.78
N GLN A 251 -10.66 -8.83 18.02
CA GLN A 251 -11.54 -9.59 17.14
C GLN A 251 -10.80 -10.34 16.01
N PHE A 252 -9.58 -9.95 15.70
CA PHE A 252 -8.81 -10.55 14.62
C PHE A 252 -8.05 -11.78 15.10
N ASP A 253 -7.73 -11.88 16.38
CA ASP A 253 -7.08 -13.06 16.94
C ASP A 253 -7.92 -14.35 16.72
N ALA A 254 -9.24 -14.23 16.57
CA ALA A 254 -10.11 -15.34 16.24
C ALA A 254 -9.91 -15.92 14.82
N TYR A 255 -9.37 -15.10 13.89
CA TYR A 255 -9.19 -15.46 12.47
C TYR A 255 -7.74 -15.71 12.09
N TYR A 256 -6.81 -15.33 12.94
CA TYR A 256 -5.39 -15.52 12.68
C TYR A 256 -4.93 -16.92 13.08
N HIS A 257 -3.86 -17.35 12.43
CA HIS A 257 -3.10 -18.49 12.90
C HIS A 257 -2.02 -17.98 13.84
N HIS A 258 -1.91 -18.66 14.98
CA HIS A 258 -0.95 -18.35 16.02
C HIS A 258 0.22 -19.32 15.94
N LEU A 259 1.43 -18.78 16.11
CA LEU A 259 2.67 -19.54 16.07
C LEU A 259 3.28 -19.59 17.46
#